data_1b19c39f0db944ad8d3fcf2923d57cb5
#
_entry.id   1b19c39f0db944ad8d3fcf2923d57cb5
#
_cell.length_a   1.000
_cell.length_b   1.000
_cell.length_c   1.000
_cell.angle_alpha   90.00
_cell.angle_beta   90.00
_cell.angle_gamma   90.00
#
_symmetry.space_group_name_H-M   'P 1'
#
loop_
_entity.id
_entity.type
_entity.pdbx_description
1 polymer ?
#
loop_
_entity_poly.entity_id
_entity_poly.type
_entity_poly.pdbx_seq_one_letter_code
_entity_poly.pdbx_strand_id
1 'polypeptide(L)'
;MKRILVFLNILVLLTIKTSGQNSFDYTLDLQLVTIQNLPGLHSYAYAQHNNKWLIIGGRKDGIHARQPFNAFPQAQNNTDIYVVDVNAQQFWTASLNTLPVGLKEQLQSTNTNFHQDHDTLYIAGGYAFSASANDHITFPNL
;
A
#
# COMPACT_ATOMS: atom_id res chain seq x y z
N MET A 1 4.75 56.34 -21.00
CA MET A 1 5.59 55.82 -19.92
C MET A 1 4.94 54.65 -19.18
N LYS A 2 3.69 54.71 -18.67
CA LYS A 2 3.04 53.60 -17.93
C LYS A 2 2.95 52.27 -18.71
N ARG A 3 2.70 52.30 -20.02
CA ARG A 3 2.61 51.05 -20.86
C ARG A 3 3.95 50.36 -21.05
N ILE A 4 5.07 51.11 -21.15
CA ILE A 4 6.42 50.56 -21.27
C ILE A 4 6.84 49.86 -19.96
N LEU A 5 6.45 50.43 -18.81
CA LEU A 5 6.74 49.83 -17.49
C LEU A 5 6.03 48.48 -17.30
N VAL A 6 4.79 48.34 -17.79
CA VAL A 6 4.03 47.07 -17.74
C VAL A 6 4.69 46.01 -18.60
N PHE A 7 5.12 46.34 -19.82
CA PHE A 7 5.82 45.42 -20.71
C PHE A 7 7.16 44.97 -20.14
N LEU A 8 7.90 45.85 -19.49
CA LEU A 8 9.18 45.52 -18.86
C LEU A 8 8.99 44.53 -17.70
N ASN A 9 7.94 44.69 -16.87
CA ASN A 9 7.63 43.75 -15.79
C ASN A 9 7.19 42.38 -16.31
N ILE A 10 6.42 42.31 -17.40
CA ILE A 10 6.03 41.04 -18.03
C ILE A 10 7.26 40.33 -18.62
N LEU A 11 8.19 41.07 -19.21
CA LEU A 11 9.42 40.51 -19.78
C LEU A 11 10.32 39.91 -18.67
N VAL A 12 10.42 40.56 -17.51
CA VAL A 12 11.20 40.05 -16.36
C VAL A 12 10.56 38.78 -15.78
N LEU A 13 9.22 38.69 -15.72
CA LEU A 13 8.52 37.51 -15.26
C LEU A 13 8.72 36.29 -16.19
N LEU A 14 8.90 36.52 -17.49
CA LEU A 14 9.17 35.46 -18.46
C LEU A 14 10.60 34.90 -18.41
N THR A 15 11.54 35.62 -17.75
CA THR A 15 12.93 35.16 -17.62
C THR A 15 13.21 34.39 -16.32
N ILE A 16 12.23 34.27 -15.43
CA ILE A 16 12.37 33.45 -14.22
C ILE A 16 12.34 31.98 -14.64
N LYS A 17 13.50 31.39 -14.80
CA LYS A 17 13.60 29.94 -14.91
C LYS A 17 13.21 29.35 -13.58
N THR A 18 12.02 28.74 -13.50
CA THR A 18 11.66 27.90 -12.37
C THR A 18 12.50 26.64 -12.40
N SER A 19 13.62 26.65 -11.68
CA SER A 19 14.42 25.43 -11.44
C SER A 19 13.64 24.53 -10.47
N GLY A 20 12.55 23.95 -10.95
CA GLY A 20 11.63 23.15 -10.13
C GLY A 20 11.94 21.65 -10.11
N GLN A 21 12.99 21.22 -10.79
CA GLN A 21 13.40 19.83 -10.75
C GLN A 21 14.90 19.74 -10.45
N ASN A 22 15.22 19.29 -9.25
CA ASN A 22 16.53 18.72 -9.01
C ASN A 22 16.63 17.48 -9.89
N SER A 23 17.62 17.41 -10.78
CA SER A 23 17.97 16.15 -11.42
C SER A 23 18.42 15.20 -10.30
N PHE A 24 17.66 14.14 -10.08
CA PHE A 24 18.11 13.08 -9.19
C PHE A 24 19.21 12.30 -9.90
N ASP A 25 20.35 12.16 -9.25
CA ASP A 25 21.47 11.33 -9.75
C ASP A 25 21.18 9.82 -9.54
N TYR A 26 19.89 9.43 -9.58
CA TYR A 26 19.48 8.03 -9.42
C TYR A 26 18.94 7.48 -10.74
N THR A 27 19.36 6.29 -11.07
CA THR A 27 18.71 5.46 -12.08
C THR A 27 17.87 4.42 -11.33
N LEU A 28 16.56 4.39 -11.60
CA LEU A 28 15.68 3.35 -11.10
C LEU A 28 15.65 2.21 -12.12
N ASP A 29 16.16 1.06 -11.73
CA ASP A 29 16.06 -0.19 -12.48
C ASP A 29 15.03 -1.11 -11.81
N LEU A 30 13.95 -1.42 -12.53
CA LEU A 30 12.88 -2.28 -12.05
C LEU A 30 13.03 -3.67 -12.67
N GLN A 31 13.27 -4.66 -11.83
CA GLN A 31 13.38 -6.05 -12.24
C GLN A 31 12.17 -6.84 -11.76
N LEU A 32 11.52 -7.56 -12.68
CA LEU A 32 10.44 -8.46 -12.34
C LEU A 32 11.02 -9.73 -11.69
N VAL A 33 10.60 -10.01 -10.46
CA VAL A 33 10.88 -11.27 -9.78
C VAL A 33 9.60 -12.09 -9.69
N THR A 34 9.60 -13.28 -10.27
CA THR A 34 8.47 -14.19 -10.20
C THR A 34 8.73 -15.27 -9.16
N ILE A 35 7.86 -15.34 -8.15
CA ILE A 35 7.88 -16.41 -7.14
C ILE A 35 6.67 -17.30 -7.41
N GLN A 36 6.94 -18.56 -7.72
CA GLN A 36 5.89 -19.52 -8.10
C GLN A 36 4.85 -19.68 -6.99
N ASN A 37 3.57 -19.60 -7.34
CA ASN A 37 2.41 -19.72 -6.45
C ASN A 37 2.26 -18.62 -5.38
N LEU A 38 3.10 -17.58 -5.36
CA LEU A 38 2.84 -16.41 -4.54
C LEU A 38 1.67 -15.64 -5.16
N PRO A 39 0.56 -15.40 -4.43
CA PRO A 39 -0.55 -14.64 -4.99
C PRO A 39 -0.19 -13.17 -5.22
N GLY A 40 -0.77 -12.58 -6.26
CA GLY A 40 -0.73 -11.13 -6.43
C GLY A 40 -1.57 -10.46 -5.33
N LEU A 41 -0.96 -9.54 -4.61
CA LEU A 41 -1.62 -8.79 -3.54
C LEU A 41 -1.42 -7.29 -3.75
N HIS A 42 -2.39 -6.50 -3.34
CA HIS A 42 -2.26 -5.04 -3.28
C HIS A 42 -2.80 -4.48 -1.96
N SER A 43 -2.42 -3.25 -1.63
CA SER A 43 -2.90 -2.51 -0.45
C SER A 43 -2.72 -3.26 0.89
N TYR A 44 -1.60 -3.97 1.02
CA TYR A 44 -1.18 -4.73 2.20
C TYR A 44 -0.25 -3.90 3.09
N ALA A 45 -0.12 -4.30 4.37
CA ALA A 45 0.98 -3.87 5.24
C ALA A 45 2.20 -4.77 5.04
N TYR A 46 3.39 -4.20 5.17
CA TYR A 46 4.63 -4.98 5.10
C TYR A 46 5.69 -4.53 6.10
N ALA A 47 6.58 -5.45 6.41
CA ALA A 47 7.82 -5.21 7.15
C ALA A 47 8.98 -5.97 6.51
N GLN A 48 10.20 -5.58 6.84
CA GLN A 48 11.41 -6.24 6.34
C GLN A 48 12.34 -6.59 7.49
N HIS A 49 12.85 -7.81 7.48
CA HIS A 49 13.89 -8.25 8.40
C HIS A 49 14.74 -9.36 7.74
N ASN A 50 16.09 -9.27 7.87
CA ASN A 50 17.02 -10.26 7.33
C ASN A 50 16.75 -10.65 5.85
N ASN A 51 16.56 -9.64 4.99
CA ASN A 51 16.26 -9.79 3.55
C ASN A 51 14.94 -10.52 3.24
N LYS A 52 14.07 -10.69 4.23
CA LYS A 52 12.72 -11.24 4.04
C LYS A 52 11.68 -10.15 4.23
N TRP A 53 10.57 -10.31 3.52
CA TRP A 53 9.41 -9.43 3.59
C TRP A 53 8.29 -10.16 4.33
N LEU A 54 7.73 -9.52 5.35
CA LEU A 54 6.47 -9.92 5.96
C LEU A 54 5.35 -9.16 5.25
N ILE A 55 4.31 -9.85 4.79
CA ILE A 55 3.15 -9.26 4.11
C ILE A 55 1.88 -9.69 4.85
N ILE A 56 1.04 -8.73 5.24
CA ILE A 56 -0.20 -8.95 6.00
C ILE A 56 -1.32 -8.11 5.38
N GLY A 57 -2.51 -8.69 5.30
CA GLY A 57 -3.69 -8.01 4.75
C GLY A 57 -3.63 -7.83 3.24
N GLY A 58 -4.42 -6.86 2.76
CA GLY A 58 -4.53 -6.60 1.33
C GLY A 58 -5.55 -7.47 0.62
N ARG A 59 -5.55 -7.39 -0.70
CA ARG A 59 -6.56 -8.00 -1.56
C ARG A 59 -5.95 -8.72 -2.76
N LYS A 60 -6.72 -9.66 -3.31
CA LYS A 60 -6.34 -10.55 -4.43
C LYS A 60 -6.98 -10.17 -5.77
N ASP A 61 -7.94 -9.23 -5.79
CA ASP A 61 -8.79 -8.94 -6.96
C ASP A 61 -8.28 -7.80 -7.86
N GLY A 62 -7.13 -7.22 -7.58
CA GLY A 62 -6.61 -6.10 -8.36
C GLY A 62 -7.46 -4.84 -8.23
N ILE A 63 -7.73 -4.13 -9.34
CA ILE A 63 -8.57 -2.93 -9.33
C ILE A 63 -10.03 -3.34 -9.12
N HIS A 64 -10.60 -2.93 -7.99
CA HIS A 64 -11.99 -3.27 -7.63
C HIS A 64 -13.03 -2.48 -8.48
N ALA A 65 -14.25 -3.01 -8.53
CA ALA A 65 -15.37 -2.33 -9.18
C ALA A 65 -15.72 -1.02 -8.45
N ARG A 66 -16.23 -0.02 -9.21
CA ARG A 66 -16.60 1.29 -8.65
C ARG A 66 -17.92 1.27 -7.87
N GLN A 67 -18.78 0.30 -8.16
CA GLN A 67 -20.10 0.21 -7.51
C GLN A 67 -19.91 -0.24 -6.05
N PRO A 68 -20.49 0.47 -5.07
CA PRO A 68 -20.30 0.17 -3.64
C PRO A 68 -20.64 -1.28 -3.27
N PHE A 69 -21.70 -1.85 -3.87
CA PHE A 69 -22.14 -3.22 -3.59
C PHE A 69 -21.25 -4.31 -4.20
N ASN A 70 -20.36 -3.95 -5.15
CA ASN A 70 -19.39 -4.84 -5.78
C ASN A 70 -17.95 -4.52 -5.37
N ALA A 71 -17.76 -3.42 -4.64
CA ALA A 71 -16.46 -3.04 -4.13
C ALA A 71 -16.13 -3.85 -2.87
N PHE A 72 -14.90 -4.26 -2.74
CA PHE A 72 -14.36 -4.93 -1.56
C PHE A 72 -15.11 -6.23 -1.14
N PRO A 73 -15.44 -7.17 -2.06
CA PRO A 73 -16.04 -8.43 -1.65
C PRO A 73 -15.11 -9.20 -0.72
N GLN A 74 -15.66 -9.73 0.39
CA GLN A 74 -14.91 -10.42 1.44
C GLN A 74 -14.07 -11.59 0.91
N ALA A 75 -14.56 -12.31 -0.11
CA ALA A 75 -13.88 -13.45 -0.70
C ALA A 75 -12.50 -13.09 -1.33
N GLN A 76 -12.26 -11.81 -1.59
CA GLN A 76 -11.00 -11.32 -2.17
C GLN A 76 -10.02 -10.78 -1.12
N ASN A 77 -10.37 -10.78 0.15
CA ASN A 77 -9.45 -10.43 1.20
C ASN A 77 -8.32 -11.46 1.28
N ASN A 78 -7.13 -11.01 1.59
CA ASN A 78 -6.04 -11.91 1.91
C ASN A 78 -6.28 -12.51 3.32
N THR A 79 -6.31 -13.82 3.40
CA THR A 79 -6.57 -14.57 4.64
C THR A 79 -5.30 -15.13 5.30
N ASP A 80 -4.15 -14.83 4.72
CA ASP A 80 -2.88 -15.41 5.13
C ASP A 80 -1.82 -14.32 5.37
N ILE A 81 -0.86 -14.66 6.19
CA ILE A 81 0.41 -13.93 6.35
C ILE A 81 1.42 -14.61 5.42
N TYR A 82 2.21 -13.80 4.72
CA TYR A 82 3.31 -14.31 3.89
C TYR A 82 4.64 -13.79 4.42
N VAL A 83 5.62 -14.69 4.51
CA VAL A 83 7.03 -14.31 4.63
C VAL A 83 7.70 -14.66 3.31
N VAL A 84 8.25 -13.65 2.63
CA VAL A 84 8.78 -13.77 1.27
C VAL A 84 10.28 -13.55 1.29
N ASP A 85 11.04 -14.50 0.80
CA ASP A 85 12.47 -14.36 0.49
C ASP A 85 12.63 -14.16 -1.01
N VAL A 86 12.85 -12.90 -1.41
CA VAL A 86 12.94 -12.53 -2.83
C VAL A 86 14.19 -13.14 -3.48
N ASN A 87 15.30 -13.20 -2.75
CA ASN A 87 16.55 -13.72 -3.27
C ASN A 87 16.50 -15.24 -3.49
N ALA A 88 15.90 -15.97 -2.54
CA ALA A 88 15.70 -17.40 -2.65
C ALA A 88 14.49 -17.78 -3.53
N GLN A 89 13.67 -16.81 -3.94
CA GLN A 89 12.41 -16.99 -4.67
C GLN A 89 11.46 -17.98 -3.97
N GLN A 90 11.35 -17.86 -2.66
CA GLN A 90 10.56 -18.72 -1.79
C GLN A 90 9.65 -17.90 -0.90
N PHE A 91 8.57 -18.52 -0.44
CA PHE A 91 7.72 -17.94 0.58
C PHE A 91 7.18 -18.99 1.54
N TRP A 92 6.79 -18.54 2.71
CA TRP A 92 6.07 -19.31 3.74
C TRP A 92 4.78 -18.59 4.06
N THR A 93 3.78 -19.35 4.51
CA THR A 93 2.47 -18.79 4.83
C THR A 93 1.95 -19.32 6.17
N ALA A 94 1.18 -18.48 6.85
CA ALA A 94 0.40 -18.87 8.03
C ALA A 94 -1.00 -18.26 7.92
N SER A 95 -2.03 -19.04 8.29
CA SER A 95 -3.41 -18.57 8.19
C SER A 95 -3.79 -17.63 9.32
N LEU A 96 -4.42 -16.49 8.99
CA LEU A 96 -5.03 -15.56 9.94
C LEU A 96 -6.32 -16.12 10.57
N ASN A 97 -6.89 -17.19 10.01
CA ASN A 97 -8.14 -17.78 10.51
C ASN A 97 -8.05 -18.40 11.90
N THR A 98 -6.84 -18.61 12.42
CA THR A 98 -6.60 -19.09 13.78
C THR A 98 -6.67 -18.00 14.86
N LEU A 99 -6.76 -16.74 14.45
CA LEU A 99 -6.78 -15.59 15.35
C LEU A 99 -8.19 -15.28 15.88
N PRO A 100 -8.31 -14.59 17.02
CA PRO A 100 -9.59 -14.05 17.48
C PRO A 100 -10.27 -13.18 16.41
N VAL A 101 -11.60 -13.23 16.33
CA VAL A 101 -12.38 -12.66 15.22
C VAL A 101 -12.02 -11.21 14.91
N GLY A 102 -12.01 -10.33 15.91
CA GLY A 102 -11.73 -8.90 15.68
C GLY A 102 -10.32 -8.65 15.12
N LEU A 103 -9.31 -9.35 15.63
CA LEU A 103 -7.94 -9.25 15.14
C LEU A 103 -7.81 -9.84 13.73
N LYS A 104 -8.44 -11.00 13.50
CA LYS A 104 -8.49 -11.64 12.20
C LYS A 104 -9.08 -10.71 11.14
N GLU A 105 -10.26 -10.13 11.39
CA GLU A 105 -10.94 -9.25 10.42
C GLU A 105 -10.10 -8.02 10.09
N GLN A 106 -9.46 -7.41 11.09
CA GLN A 106 -8.56 -6.28 10.87
C GLN A 106 -7.33 -6.67 10.06
N LEU A 107 -6.64 -7.75 10.39
CA LEU A 107 -5.45 -8.19 9.68
C LEU A 107 -5.74 -8.74 8.26
N GLN A 108 -6.98 -9.10 7.96
CA GLN A 108 -7.45 -9.44 6.60
C GLN A 108 -7.94 -8.22 5.82
N SER A 109 -7.92 -7.03 6.42
CA SER A 109 -8.38 -5.79 5.78
C SER A 109 -7.35 -5.22 4.80
N THR A 110 -7.79 -4.23 4.05
CA THR A 110 -6.98 -3.50 3.08
C THR A 110 -6.81 -2.04 3.48
N ASN A 111 -5.88 -1.33 2.84
CA ASN A 111 -5.63 0.09 3.08
C ASN A 111 -5.33 0.42 4.56
N THR A 112 -4.63 -0.47 5.23
CA THR A 112 -4.13 -0.22 6.57
C THR A 112 -3.02 0.82 6.54
N ASN A 113 -2.94 1.66 7.58
CA ASN A 113 -1.74 2.41 7.86
C ASN A 113 -0.75 1.50 8.58
N PHE A 114 0.51 1.55 8.21
CA PHE A 114 1.52 0.73 8.86
C PHE A 114 2.86 1.46 8.96
N HIS A 115 3.62 1.10 9.96
CA HIS A 115 4.97 1.60 10.19
C HIS A 115 5.80 0.51 10.85
N GLN A 116 7.01 0.31 10.36
CA GLN A 116 7.98 -0.56 11.00
C GLN A 116 8.98 0.28 11.79
N ASP A 117 9.13 -0.04 13.07
CA ASP A 117 10.20 0.46 13.93
C ASP A 117 11.02 -0.72 14.42
N HIS A 118 12.26 -0.85 13.96
CA HIS A 118 13.15 -1.98 14.23
C HIS A 118 12.48 -3.33 13.90
N ASP A 119 12.19 -4.14 14.91
CA ASP A 119 11.61 -5.49 14.80
C ASP A 119 10.09 -5.49 14.97
N THR A 120 9.48 -4.33 15.12
CA THR A 120 8.05 -4.19 15.39
C THR A 120 7.34 -3.56 14.19
N LEU A 121 6.29 -4.22 13.71
CA LEU A 121 5.37 -3.70 12.72
C LEU A 121 4.08 -3.23 13.41
N TYR A 122 3.81 -1.94 13.32
CA TYR A 122 2.56 -1.33 13.78
C TYR A 122 1.59 -1.28 12.61
N ILE A 123 0.36 -1.75 12.82
CA ILE A 123 -0.70 -1.73 11.81
C ILE A 123 -1.94 -1.09 12.43
N ALA A 124 -2.43 -0.01 11.82
CA ALA A 124 -3.59 0.72 12.31
C ALA A 124 -4.69 0.80 11.24
N GLY A 125 -5.93 0.73 11.67
CA GLY A 125 -7.08 0.89 10.79
C GLY A 125 -7.28 -0.26 9.82
N GLY A 126 -7.53 0.07 8.56
CA GLY A 126 -7.89 -0.87 7.51
C GLY A 126 -9.39 -0.85 7.22
N TYR A 127 -9.76 -1.27 6.00
CA TYR A 127 -11.14 -1.29 5.55
C TYR A 127 -11.49 -2.66 4.98
N ALA A 128 -12.55 -3.28 5.46
CA ALA A 128 -13.09 -4.53 4.94
C ALA A 128 -14.52 -4.79 5.44
N PHE A 129 -15.17 -5.80 4.88
CA PHE A 129 -16.39 -6.34 5.46
C PHE A 129 -16.08 -7.01 6.80
N SER A 130 -16.80 -6.59 7.84
CA SER A 130 -16.79 -7.22 9.17
C SER A 130 -18.03 -8.09 9.33
N ALA A 131 -17.86 -9.37 9.55
CA ALA A 131 -18.97 -10.27 9.84
C ALA A 131 -19.59 -9.93 11.20
N SER A 132 -18.81 -9.44 12.14
CA SER A 132 -19.29 -9.02 13.47
C SER A 132 -20.20 -7.80 13.40
N ALA A 133 -19.89 -6.82 12.51
CA ALA A 133 -20.72 -5.63 12.29
C ALA A 133 -21.78 -5.85 11.22
N ASN A 134 -21.70 -6.92 10.43
CA ASN A 134 -22.48 -7.18 9.23
C ASN A 134 -22.48 -6.01 8.24
N ASP A 135 -21.32 -5.33 8.11
CA ASP A 135 -21.13 -4.17 7.25
C ASP A 135 -19.64 -3.99 6.88
N HIS A 136 -19.39 -3.14 5.90
CA HIS A 136 -18.05 -2.65 5.63
C HIS A 136 -17.66 -1.55 6.61
N ILE A 137 -16.57 -1.75 7.33
CA ILE A 137 -16.10 -0.81 8.35
C ILE A 137 -14.65 -0.44 8.18
N THR A 138 -14.27 0.70 8.75
CA THR A 138 -12.88 1.01 9.06
C THR A 138 -12.59 0.51 10.47
N PHE A 139 -11.58 -0.34 10.61
CA PHE A 139 -11.20 -0.91 11.91
C PHE A 139 -10.54 0.16 12.79
N PRO A 140 -10.92 0.27 14.09
CA PRO A 140 -10.43 1.35 14.95
C PRO A 140 -9.12 1.02 15.69
N ASN A 141 -8.61 -0.20 15.59
CA ASN A 141 -7.51 -0.67 16.43
C ASN A 141 -6.12 -0.36 15.84
N LEU A 142 -5.13 -0.37 16.72
CA LEU A 142 -3.70 -0.38 16.44
C LEU A 142 -3.15 -1.72 16.94
#